data_a2e39c5ad211bf8fb901b280f484d530
#
_entry.id   a2e39c5ad211bf8fb901b280f484d530
#
_cell.length_a   1.000
_cell.length_b   1.000
_cell.length_c   1.000
_cell.angle_alpha   90.00
_cell.angle_beta   90.00
_cell.angle_gamma   90.00
#
_symmetry.space_group_name_H-M   'P 1'
#
loop_
_entity.id
_entity.type
_entity.pdbx_description
1 polymer ?
#
loop_
_entity_poly.entity_id
_entity_poly.type
_entity_poly.pdbx_seq_one_letter_code
_entity_poly.pdbx_strand_id
1 'polypeptide(L)'
;MMTLMPAALLAAPILIVLALASGAIGADPAPPADRPGESTAVVKPAAAAGKPGEIATASDLLQQLENSGKGLKTLQSSLRRTRFFSELEGGDTHVWTGRLIYDASTQTPPPVQTLRRFRIDFDTVARGSVQSNAKTSWIFDGEWLTEVDHTAKQVHKRQIMPPGQRVDPLALGEGTFPLPIGQQRDKILERFDAELLPPDRFEYFQGGRLPEPLKETYQLRLIPKAGRDEGRRLAEARLWYRKSDLLPRMAWTSEPDGSRNEYYLWGMKTNEALAEETFDVKPQAGWTVQVDTYKADKPAETPAPASDTSKP
;
A
#
# COMPACT_ATOMS: atom_id res chain seq x y z
N MET A 1 -53.73 -12.12 16.66
CA MET A 1 -52.55 -12.04 17.53
C MET A 1 -51.51 -12.98 16.90
N MET A 2 -50.72 -12.48 15.95
CA MET A 2 -49.71 -13.25 15.23
C MET A 2 -48.39 -12.52 15.40
N THR A 3 -47.49 -13.15 16.15
CA THR A 3 -46.16 -12.64 16.49
C THR A 3 -45.20 -12.95 15.32
N LEU A 4 -44.71 -11.93 14.61
CA LEU A 4 -43.63 -12.10 13.65
C LEU A 4 -42.27 -12.06 14.39
N MET A 5 -41.50 -13.12 14.27
CA MET A 5 -40.09 -13.16 14.65
C MET A 5 -39.22 -12.58 13.54
N PRO A 6 -38.14 -11.85 13.85
CA PRO A 6 -37.18 -11.42 12.86
C PRO A 6 -36.20 -12.54 12.51
N ALA A 7 -36.00 -12.78 11.22
CA ALA A 7 -35.01 -13.70 10.69
C ALA A 7 -33.61 -13.08 10.80
N ALA A 8 -32.74 -13.72 11.57
CA ALA A 8 -31.31 -13.43 11.59
C ALA A 8 -30.64 -14.00 10.33
N LEU A 9 -30.10 -13.12 9.50
CA LEU A 9 -29.32 -13.49 8.33
C LEU A 9 -27.88 -13.79 8.78
N LEU A 10 -27.56 -15.08 8.95
CA LEU A 10 -26.19 -15.58 9.11
C LEU A 10 -25.50 -15.51 7.74
N ALA A 11 -24.47 -14.71 7.62
CA ALA A 11 -23.54 -14.76 6.49
C ALA A 11 -22.65 -16.01 6.68
N ALA A 12 -22.90 -17.04 5.89
CA ALA A 12 -22.04 -18.22 5.81
C ALA A 12 -20.84 -17.95 4.90
N PRO A 13 -19.62 -18.39 5.25
CA PRO A 13 -18.50 -18.39 4.33
C PRO A 13 -18.73 -19.45 3.26
N ILE A 14 -18.61 -19.07 2.00
CA ILE A 14 -18.67 -20.00 0.86
C ILE A 14 -17.38 -20.82 0.86
N LEU A 15 -17.49 -22.06 1.30
CA LEU A 15 -16.45 -23.08 1.20
C LEU A 15 -16.55 -23.67 -0.23
N ILE A 16 -15.63 -23.34 -1.11
CA ILE A 16 -15.53 -23.97 -2.43
C ILE A 16 -14.64 -25.23 -2.25
N VAL A 17 -15.28 -26.38 -2.34
CA VAL A 17 -14.60 -27.68 -2.40
C VAL A 17 -14.06 -27.85 -3.82
N LEU A 18 -12.74 -27.91 -3.97
CA LEU A 18 -12.08 -28.21 -5.24
C LEU A 18 -11.81 -29.71 -5.33
N ALA A 19 -12.34 -30.35 -6.36
CA ALA A 19 -12.14 -31.76 -6.66
C ALA A 19 -10.71 -31.99 -7.19
N LEU A 20 -10.05 -33.00 -6.59
CA LEU A 20 -8.74 -33.51 -6.98
C LEU A 20 -8.81 -34.25 -8.32
N ALA A 21 -8.00 -33.79 -9.29
CA ALA A 21 -7.61 -34.61 -10.43
C ALA A 21 -6.16 -35.02 -10.26
N SER A 22 -5.95 -36.33 -10.01
CA SER A 22 -4.62 -36.97 -9.93
C SER A 22 -4.01 -37.06 -11.32
N GLY A 23 -2.76 -36.60 -11.48
CA GLY A 23 -1.91 -36.89 -12.63
C GLY A 23 -0.48 -37.12 -12.16
N ALA A 24 0.07 -38.25 -12.53
CA ALA A 24 1.19 -38.94 -11.92
C ALA A 24 2.58 -38.50 -12.47
N ILE A 25 3.55 -38.54 -11.58
CA ILE A 25 4.94 -39.08 -11.67
C ILE A 25 5.92 -38.36 -12.64
N GLY A 26 6.91 -37.72 -12.07
CA GLY A 26 8.20 -37.41 -12.68
C GLY A 26 9.25 -37.25 -11.59
N ALA A 27 10.25 -38.16 -11.59
CA ALA A 27 11.24 -38.36 -10.54
C ALA A 27 12.16 -37.15 -10.29
N ASP A 28 12.47 -36.98 -9.03
CA ASP A 28 13.43 -36.08 -8.40
C ASP A 28 14.88 -36.44 -8.75
N PRO A 29 15.77 -35.45 -8.97
CA PRO A 29 17.17 -35.62 -8.68
C PRO A 29 17.60 -34.86 -7.42
N ALA A 30 18.29 -35.58 -6.54
CA ALA A 30 18.81 -35.17 -5.25
C ALA A 30 19.67 -33.90 -5.26
N PRO A 31 19.71 -33.17 -4.13
CA PRO A 31 20.53 -31.96 -3.98
C PRO A 31 22.02 -32.34 -3.76
N PRO A 32 22.96 -31.53 -4.27
CA PRO A 32 24.37 -31.69 -3.93
C PRO A 32 24.71 -31.08 -2.58
N ALA A 33 25.61 -31.78 -1.90
CA ALA A 33 26.08 -31.53 -0.55
C ALA A 33 26.78 -30.19 -0.32
N ASP A 34 26.72 -29.80 0.96
CA ASP A 34 27.47 -28.78 1.69
C ASP A 34 28.85 -28.35 1.15
N ARG A 35 29.04 -27.03 1.08
CA ARG A 35 30.36 -26.40 1.17
C ARG A 35 30.38 -25.41 2.33
N PRO A 36 31.44 -25.46 3.16
CA PRO A 36 31.54 -24.58 4.33
C PRO A 36 31.91 -23.13 3.99
N GLY A 37 31.33 -22.26 4.72
CA GLY A 37 31.54 -20.89 5.04
C GLY A 37 32.65 -20.10 4.33
N GLU A 38 32.20 -19.08 3.60
CA GLU A 38 32.98 -17.86 3.41
C GLU A 38 32.15 -16.70 3.98
N SER A 39 32.65 -16.21 5.12
CA SER A 39 32.20 -14.99 5.79
C SER A 39 32.63 -13.80 4.93
N THR A 40 31.76 -13.35 4.03
CA THR A 40 31.94 -12.07 3.36
C THR A 40 31.60 -10.95 4.33
N ALA A 41 32.63 -10.33 4.89
CA ALA A 41 32.50 -9.05 5.60
C ALA A 41 31.73 -8.05 4.73
N VAL A 42 30.65 -7.53 5.29
CA VAL A 42 29.85 -6.44 4.70
C VAL A 42 30.76 -5.22 4.63
N VAL A 43 31.35 -4.98 3.48
CA VAL A 43 32.04 -3.71 3.19
C VAL A 43 30.95 -2.65 3.07
N LYS A 44 30.84 -1.82 4.08
CA LYS A 44 30.05 -0.59 4.08
C LYS A 44 30.57 0.30 2.96
N PRO A 45 29.77 0.62 1.90
CA PRO A 45 30.26 1.53 0.87
C PRO A 45 30.52 2.90 1.48
N ALA A 46 31.73 3.40 1.33
CA ALA A 46 32.06 4.78 1.66
C ALA A 46 31.18 5.70 0.80
N ALA A 47 30.45 6.61 1.45
CA ALA A 47 29.66 7.63 0.78
C ALA A 47 30.58 8.51 -0.07
N ALA A 48 30.57 8.33 -1.38
CA ALA A 48 31.16 9.28 -2.30
C ALA A 48 30.35 10.57 -2.22
N ALA A 49 30.98 11.68 -1.85
CA ALA A 49 30.36 13.00 -1.88
C ALA A 49 30.05 13.35 -3.35
N GLY A 50 28.78 13.18 -3.75
CA GLY A 50 28.28 13.52 -5.09
C GLY A 50 28.30 15.04 -5.29
N LYS A 51 28.32 15.46 -6.55
CA LYS A 51 28.18 16.87 -6.94
C LYS A 51 26.80 17.40 -6.50
N PRO A 52 26.68 18.69 -6.14
CA PRO A 52 25.38 19.27 -5.79
C PRO A 52 24.35 19.02 -6.91
N GLY A 53 23.25 18.31 -6.57
CA GLY A 53 22.18 17.97 -7.52
C GLY A 53 22.25 16.55 -8.11
N GLU A 54 23.32 15.80 -7.92
CA GLU A 54 23.45 14.41 -8.33
C GLU A 54 22.83 13.48 -7.27
N ILE A 55 21.93 12.58 -7.69
CA ILE A 55 21.30 11.57 -6.82
C ILE A 55 22.21 10.36 -6.78
N ALA A 56 23.07 10.29 -5.76
CA ALA A 56 24.01 9.19 -5.56
C ALA A 56 23.60 8.24 -4.42
N THR A 57 22.77 8.71 -3.48
CA THR A 57 22.34 7.94 -2.32
C THR A 57 20.80 7.95 -2.16
N ALA A 58 20.27 7.03 -1.37
CA ALA A 58 18.84 7.03 -1.01
C ALA A 58 18.43 8.33 -0.29
N SER A 59 19.33 8.89 0.53
CA SER A 59 19.10 10.16 1.22
C SER A 59 18.98 11.32 0.24
N ASP A 60 19.82 11.36 -0.81
CA ASP A 60 19.74 12.39 -1.85
C ASP A 60 18.43 12.29 -2.63
N LEU A 61 18.03 11.06 -3.00
CA LEU A 61 16.75 10.83 -3.67
C LEU A 61 15.59 11.30 -2.79
N LEU A 62 15.56 10.91 -1.52
CA LEU A 62 14.51 11.32 -0.59
C LEU A 62 14.44 12.85 -0.42
N GLN A 63 15.58 13.52 -0.35
CA GLN A 63 15.65 14.98 -0.29
C GLN A 63 15.07 15.64 -1.56
N GLN A 64 15.39 15.08 -2.74
CA GLN A 64 14.85 15.58 -4.00
C GLN A 64 13.34 15.31 -4.11
N LEU A 65 12.86 14.15 -3.66
CA LEU A 65 11.44 13.81 -3.59
C LEU A 65 10.67 14.74 -2.65
N GLU A 66 11.22 15.06 -1.49
CA GLU A 66 10.65 16.05 -0.57
C GLU A 66 10.52 17.42 -1.22
N ASN A 67 11.58 17.88 -1.89
CA ASN A 67 11.59 19.19 -2.54
C ASN A 67 10.61 19.24 -3.73
N SER A 68 10.59 18.22 -4.59
CA SER A 68 9.68 18.16 -5.73
C SER A 68 8.22 18.07 -5.29
N GLY A 69 7.96 17.38 -4.19
CA GLY A 69 6.62 17.24 -3.62
C GLY A 69 6.01 18.54 -3.12
N LYS A 70 6.82 19.54 -2.74
CA LYS A 70 6.33 20.86 -2.28
C LYS A 70 5.56 21.61 -3.37
N GLY A 71 5.89 21.38 -4.63
CA GLY A 71 5.22 22.01 -5.79
C GLY A 71 4.05 21.20 -6.35
N LEU A 72 3.84 19.97 -5.89
CA LEU A 72 2.79 19.10 -6.39
C LEU A 72 1.49 19.34 -5.62
N LYS A 73 0.54 20.03 -6.25
CA LYS A 73 -0.79 20.31 -5.68
C LYS A 73 -1.79 19.22 -6.02
N THR A 74 -1.82 18.78 -7.29
CA THR A 74 -2.70 17.72 -7.76
C THR A 74 -1.95 16.76 -8.66
N LEU A 75 -2.37 15.47 -8.63
CA LEU A 75 -1.88 14.44 -9.54
C LEU A 75 -3.07 13.60 -9.99
N GLN A 76 -3.19 13.40 -11.29
CA GLN A 76 -4.10 12.43 -11.90
C GLN A 76 -3.27 11.40 -12.65
N SER A 77 -3.64 10.12 -12.55
CA SER A 77 -2.93 9.03 -13.21
C SER A 77 -3.86 7.87 -13.51
N SER A 78 -3.61 7.16 -14.59
CA SER A 78 -4.10 5.79 -14.73
C SER A 78 -3.35 4.89 -13.75
N LEU A 79 -4.01 3.86 -13.26
CA LEU A 79 -3.52 2.95 -12.23
C LEU A 79 -3.81 1.50 -12.59
N ARG A 80 -2.82 0.63 -12.40
CA ARG A 80 -3.01 -0.82 -12.25
C ARG A 80 -2.50 -1.22 -10.87
N ARG A 81 -3.35 -1.89 -10.10
CA ARG A 81 -2.99 -2.54 -8.85
C ARG A 81 -3.02 -4.04 -9.05
N THR A 82 -1.96 -4.73 -8.69
CA THR A 82 -1.93 -6.19 -8.59
C THR A 82 -1.71 -6.56 -7.13
N ARG A 83 -2.57 -7.41 -6.57
CA ARG A 83 -2.36 -8.05 -5.28
C ARG A 83 -2.12 -9.53 -5.49
N PHE A 84 -1.02 -9.99 -4.95
CA PHE A 84 -0.67 -11.41 -4.84
C PHE A 84 -0.96 -11.81 -3.41
N PHE A 85 -1.93 -12.65 -3.21
CA PHE A 85 -2.25 -13.19 -1.91
C PHE A 85 -1.25 -14.27 -1.52
N SER A 86 -0.88 -14.34 -0.26
CA SER A 86 -0.02 -15.42 0.24
C SER A 86 -0.70 -16.77 0.05
N GLU A 87 0.08 -17.87 0.10
CA GLU A 87 -0.48 -19.22 0.04
C GLU A 87 -1.43 -19.49 1.22
N LEU A 88 -1.21 -18.84 2.37
CA LEU A 88 -2.10 -18.89 3.52
C LEU A 88 -3.47 -18.24 3.23
N GLU A 89 -3.52 -17.27 2.31
CA GLU A 89 -4.74 -16.62 1.83
C GLU A 89 -5.28 -17.24 0.53
N GLY A 90 -4.74 -18.38 0.06
CA GLY A 90 -5.20 -19.10 -1.12
C GLY A 90 -4.36 -18.91 -2.39
N GLY A 91 -3.28 -18.13 -2.34
CA GLY A 91 -2.31 -17.98 -3.45
C GLY A 91 -2.85 -17.25 -4.69
N ASP A 92 -4.00 -16.60 -4.61
CA ASP A 92 -4.64 -15.94 -5.74
C ASP A 92 -3.94 -14.63 -6.15
N THR A 93 -4.17 -14.23 -7.40
CA THR A 93 -3.73 -12.92 -7.92
C THR A 93 -4.92 -12.14 -8.45
N HIS A 94 -5.10 -10.95 -7.92
CA HIS A 94 -6.13 -10.02 -8.39
C HIS A 94 -5.49 -8.78 -9.03
N VAL A 95 -6.01 -8.37 -10.18
CA VAL A 95 -5.53 -7.20 -10.93
C VAL A 95 -6.68 -6.22 -11.11
N TRP A 96 -6.55 -5.03 -10.56
CA TRP A 96 -7.49 -3.93 -10.76
C TRP A 96 -6.88 -2.90 -11.70
N THR A 97 -7.71 -2.33 -12.56
CA THR A 97 -7.34 -1.16 -13.36
C THR A 97 -8.31 -0.02 -13.11
N GLY A 98 -7.80 1.21 -13.19
CA GLY A 98 -8.60 2.38 -12.91
C GLY A 98 -7.80 3.67 -12.92
N ARG A 99 -8.19 4.63 -12.08
CA ARG A 99 -7.58 5.96 -12.01
C ARG A 99 -7.30 6.34 -10.57
N LEU A 100 -6.20 7.06 -10.38
CA LEU A 100 -5.83 7.72 -9.13
C LEU A 100 -5.94 9.24 -9.32
N ILE A 101 -6.57 9.90 -8.37
CA ILE A 101 -6.57 11.36 -8.20
C ILE A 101 -6.01 11.65 -6.81
N TYR A 102 -5.00 12.50 -6.74
CA TYR A 102 -4.42 13.02 -5.50
C TYR A 102 -4.56 14.52 -5.45
N ASP A 103 -4.84 15.06 -4.27
CA ASP A 103 -4.96 16.47 -4.02
C ASP A 103 -4.26 16.87 -2.72
N ALA A 104 -3.42 17.89 -2.80
CA ALA A 104 -2.77 18.59 -1.69
C ALA A 104 -2.88 20.11 -1.87
N SER A 105 -3.88 20.58 -2.60
CA SER A 105 -4.09 22.01 -2.87
C SER A 105 -4.79 22.72 -1.73
N THR A 106 -5.58 22.03 -0.93
CA THR A 106 -6.40 22.60 0.13
C THR A 106 -5.58 22.79 1.40
N GLN A 107 -5.73 23.95 2.02
CA GLN A 107 -5.20 24.28 3.35
C GLN A 107 -6.33 24.21 4.38
N THR A 108 -6.05 23.67 5.57
CA THR A 108 -7.02 23.73 6.67
C THR A 108 -6.98 25.09 7.36
N PRO A 109 -8.05 25.50 8.09
CA PRO A 109 -7.97 26.61 9.02
C PRO A 109 -6.85 26.41 10.06
N PRO A 110 -6.40 27.45 10.77
CA PRO A 110 -5.33 27.33 11.77
C PRO A 110 -5.58 26.22 12.82
N PRO A 111 -4.55 25.41 13.17
CA PRO A 111 -3.20 25.46 12.62
C PRO A 111 -3.17 25.02 11.16
N VAL A 112 -2.57 25.85 10.30
CA VAL A 112 -2.56 25.59 8.86
C VAL A 112 -1.82 24.32 8.52
N GLN A 113 -2.51 23.37 7.91
CA GLN A 113 -1.97 22.11 7.43
C GLN A 113 -2.43 21.85 6.01
N THR A 114 -1.58 21.25 5.21
CA THR A 114 -1.97 20.78 3.87
C THR A 114 -2.87 19.58 4.02
N LEU A 115 -4.09 19.69 3.54
CA LEU A 115 -5.01 18.56 3.46
C LEU A 115 -4.61 17.68 2.29
N ARG A 116 -4.24 16.46 2.57
CA ARG A 116 -3.92 15.46 1.54
C ARG A 116 -5.08 14.50 1.39
N ARG A 117 -5.58 14.40 0.17
CA ARG A 117 -6.73 13.55 -0.19
C ARG A 117 -6.35 12.67 -1.37
N PHE A 118 -6.98 11.53 -1.48
CA PHE A 118 -6.93 10.75 -2.72
C PHE A 118 -8.29 10.14 -3.05
N ARG A 119 -8.48 9.90 -4.34
CA ARG A 119 -9.55 9.07 -4.87
C ARG A 119 -8.97 8.05 -5.83
N ILE A 120 -9.37 6.80 -5.70
CA ILE A 120 -9.08 5.74 -6.65
C ILE A 120 -10.40 5.18 -7.13
N ASP A 121 -10.63 5.23 -8.44
CA ASP A 121 -11.77 4.57 -9.07
C ASP A 121 -11.24 3.34 -9.81
N PHE A 122 -11.69 2.15 -9.44
CA PHE A 122 -11.40 0.92 -10.13
C PHE A 122 -12.54 0.59 -11.09
N ASP A 123 -12.21 0.52 -12.38
CA ASP A 123 -13.16 0.22 -13.45
C ASP A 123 -13.32 -1.30 -13.63
N THR A 124 -12.20 -2.05 -13.55
CA THR A 124 -12.19 -3.50 -13.76
C THR A 124 -11.41 -4.24 -12.69
N VAL A 125 -11.76 -5.50 -12.48
CA VAL A 125 -10.98 -6.47 -11.71
C VAL A 125 -10.83 -7.77 -12.49
N ALA A 126 -9.61 -8.30 -12.56
CA ALA A 126 -9.33 -9.64 -13.07
C ALA A 126 -8.90 -10.55 -11.91
N ARG A 127 -9.43 -11.78 -11.89
CA ARG A 127 -9.07 -12.86 -10.97
C ARG A 127 -8.75 -14.09 -11.81
N GLY A 128 -7.47 -14.45 -11.85
CA GLY A 128 -7.00 -15.42 -12.84
C GLY A 128 -7.30 -14.98 -14.27
N SER A 129 -7.99 -15.80 -15.04
CA SER A 129 -8.41 -15.51 -16.42
C SER A 129 -9.75 -14.76 -16.55
N VAL A 130 -10.48 -14.55 -15.44
CA VAL A 130 -11.81 -13.92 -15.46
C VAL A 130 -11.67 -12.43 -15.16
N GLN A 131 -12.12 -11.60 -16.11
CA GLN A 131 -12.22 -10.15 -15.92
C GLN A 131 -13.67 -9.74 -15.76
N SER A 132 -13.94 -8.83 -14.84
CA SER A 132 -15.25 -8.24 -14.58
C SER A 132 -15.16 -6.74 -14.32
N ASN A 133 -16.30 -6.05 -14.41
CA ASN A 133 -16.39 -4.65 -14.00
C ASN A 133 -16.33 -4.57 -12.47
N ALA A 134 -15.37 -3.84 -11.94
CA ALA A 134 -15.23 -3.63 -10.50
C ALA A 134 -16.18 -2.54 -10.01
N LYS A 135 -16.18 -1.37 -10.68
CA LYS A 135 -16.96 -0.17 -10.30
C LYS A 135 -16.88 0.11 -8.78
N THR A 136 -15.66 0.10 -8.26
CA THR A 136 -15.41 0.41 -6.85
C THR A 136 -14.58 1.68 -6.74
N SER A 137 -14.83 2.48 -5.70
CA SER A 137 -14.08 3.70 -5.44
C SER A 137 -13.54 3.69 -4.02
N TRP A 138 -12.31 4.14 -3.84
CA TRP A 138 -11.71 4.43 -2.54
C TRP A 138 -11.45 5.92 -2.46
N ILE A 139 -12.01 6.56 -1.45
CA ILE A 139 -11.86 8.00 -1.24
C ILE A 139 -11.34 8.23 0.17
N PHE A 140 -10.25 8.95 0.29
CA PHE A 140 -9.70 9.39 1.57
C PHE A 140 -9.70 10.93 1.64
N ASP A 141 -10.28 11.47 2.71
CA ASP A 141 -10.46 12.91 2.89
C ASP A 141 -9.50 13.54 3.92
N GLY A 142 -8.56 12.76 4.44
CA GLY A 142 -7.60 13.17 5.49
C GLY A 142 -7.90 12.55 6.85
N GLU A 143 -9.10 12.06 7.09
CA GLU A 143 -9.54 11.43 8.33
C GLU A 143 -10.29 10.12 8.07
N TRP A 144 -11.12 10.11 7.04
CA TRP A 144 -11.99 8.99 6.69
C TRP A 144 -11.57 8.32 5.39
N LEU A 145 -11.53 7.00 5.40
CA LEU A 145 -11.50 6.19 4.19
C LEU A 145 -12.92 5.72 3.87
N THR A 146 -13.40 6.08 2.70
CA THR A 146 -14.71 5.67 2.18
C THR A 146 -14.50 4.71 1.02
N GLU A 147 -14.98 3.49 1.17
CA GLU A 147 -15.04 2.47 0.13
C GLU A 147 -16.46 2.42 -0.44
N VAL A 148 -16.58 2.53 -1.75
CA VAL A 148 -17.86 2.53 -2.45
C VAL A 148 -17.90 1.36 -3.42
N ASP A 149 -18.82 0.43 -3.25
CA ASP A 149 -19.15 -0.59 -4.24
C ASP A 149 -20.42 -0.16 -4.98
N HIS A 150 -20.24 0.33 -6.20
CA HIS A 150 -21.36 0.81 -7.03
C HIS A 150 -22.22 -0.33 -7.54
N THR A 151 -21.69 -1.56 -7.63
CA THR A 151 -22.45 -2.74 -8.08
C THR A 151 -23.33 -3.28 -6.97
N ALA A 152 -22.75 -3.44 -5.76
CA ALA A 152 -23.48 -3.87 -4.58
C ALA A 152 -24.32 -2.75 -3.95
N LYS A 153 -24.16 -1.49 -4.39
CA LYS A 153 -24.79 -0.30 -3.81
C LYS A 153 -24.47 -0.15 -2.31
N GLN A 154 -23.21 -0.30 -1.98
CA GLN A 154 -22.72 -0.25 -0.60
C GLN A 154 -21.67 0.85 -0.44
N VAL A 155 -21.73 1.55 0.68
CA VAL A 155 -20.73 2.50 1.13
C VAL A 155 -20.25 2.08 2.50
N HIS A 156 -18.95 1.87 2.64
CA HIS A 156 -18.32 1.62 3.92
C HIS A 156 -17.36 2.77 4.25
N LYS A 157 -17.72 3.56 5.25
CA LYS A 157 -16.93 4.71 5.71
C LYS A 157 -16.25 4.37 7.02
N ARG A 158 -14.92 4.33 7.02
CA ARG A 158 -14.10 4.03 8.20
C ARG A 158 -13.30 5.24 8.61
N GLN A 159 -13.39 5.62 9.88
CA GLN A 159 -12.53 6.65 10.45
C GLN A 159 -11.16 6.03 10.75
N ILE A 160 -10.14 6.47 10.01
CA ILE A 160 -8.78 5.94 10.10
C ILE A 160 -8.00 6.63 11.23
N MET A 161 -8.36 7.88 11.53
CA MET A 161 -7.70 8.69 12.55
C MET A 161 -8.69 9.16 13.62
N PRO A 162 -8.22 9.42 14.84
CA PRO A 162 -9.02 10.12 15.84
C PRO A 162 -9.56 11.44 15.29
N PRO A 163 -10.73 11.89 15.75
CA PRO A 163 -11.31 13.16 15.33
C PRO A 163 -10.31 14.32 15.47
N GLY A 164 -10.15 15.09 14.39
CA GLY A 164 -9.26 16.23 14.36
C GLY A 164 -7.77 15.92 14.16
N GLN A 165 -7.38 14.65 14.14
CA GLN A 165 -6.06 14.21 13.71
C GLN A 165 -6.09 13.85 12.22
N ARG A 166 -4.97 14.09 11.54
CA ARG A 166 -4.83 13.80 10.11
C ARG A 166 -3.56 13.03 9.86
N VAL A 167 -3.63 12.05 9.00
CA VAL A 167 -2.48 11.26 8.54
C VAL A 167 -2.23 11.55 7.08
N ASP A 168 -1.00 11.37 6.64
CA ASP A 168 -0.69 11.31 5.22
C ASP A 168 -1.18 9.96 4.67
N PRO A 169 -2.23 9.93 3.84
CA PRO A 169 -2.81 8.68 3.34
C PRO A 169 -1.88 7.88 2.45
N LEU A 170 -0.80 8.54 1.98
CA LEU A 170 0.20 7.95 1.11
C LEU A 170 1.47 7.55 1.90
N ALA A 171 1.47 7.75 3.23
CA ALA A 171 2.58 7.36 4.08
C ALA A 171 2.77 5.84 4.06
N LEU A 172 4.01 5.41 3.81
CA LEU A 172 4.38 4.00 3.88
C LEU A 172 4.16 3.45 5.29
N GLY A 173 3.46 2.32 5.38
CA GLY A 173 3.19 1.63 6.64
C GLY A 173 2.09 2.24 7.50
N GLU A 174 1.68 3.48 7.25
CA GLU A 174 0.56 4.15 7.97
C GLU A 174 -0.64 4.37 7.04
N GLY A 175 -0.35 4.75 5.78
CA GLY A 175 -1.36 5.05 4.78
C GLY A 175 -1.95 3.80 4.13
N THR A 176 -3.14 3.96 3.58
CA THR A 176 -3.84 2.91 2.84
C THR A 176 -3.21 2.63 1.48
N PHE A 177 -2.43 3.57 0.95
CA PHE A 177 -1.85 3.49 -0.38
C PHE A 177 -0.35 3.86 -0.35
N PRO A 178 0.56 2.93 -0.70
CA PRO A 178 1.99 3.12 -0.50
C PRO A 178 2.64 3.93 -1.63
N LEU A 179 2.22 5.17 -1.81
CA LEU A 179 2.86 6.11 -2.73
C LEU A 179 3.35 7.33 -1.97
N PRO A 180 4.58 7.33 -1.46
CA PRO A 180 5.12 8.48 -0.74
C PRO A 180 5.38 9.63 -1.70
N ILE A 181 4.42 10.53 -1.83
CA ILE A 181 4.52 11.78 -2.57
C ILE A 181 4.72 12.91 -1.57
N GLY A 182 5.85 13.62 -1.68
CA GLY A 182 6.13 14.80 -0.84
C GLY A 182 6.30 14.50 0.65
N GLN A 183 6.76 13.31 0.99
CA GLN A 183 7.06 12.97 2.38
C GLN A 183 8.42 13.54 2.82
N GLN A 184 8.52 13.84 4.10
CA GLN A 184 9.74 14.36 4.69
C GLN A 184 10.81 13.27 4.76
N ARG A 185 12.00 13.54 4.20
CA ARG A 185 13.15 12.63 4.20
C ARG A 185 13.43 12.07 5.59
N ASP A 186 13.51 12.94 6.58
CA ASP A 186 13.93 12.54 7.92
C ASP A 186 12.92 11.60 8.59
N LYS A 187 11.61 11.80 8.34
CA LYS A 187 10.55 10.88 8.81
C LYS A 187 10.65 9.50 8.17
N ILE A 188 11.01 9.43 6.88
CA ILE A 188 11.25 8.14 6.23
C ILE A 188 12.49 7.47 6.84
N LEU A 189 13.61 8.20 6.96
CA LEU A 189 14.86 7.64 7.49
C LEU A 189 14.80 7.30 9.00
N GLU A 190 13.89 7.92 9.73
CA GLU A 190 13.62 7.53 11.14
C GLU A 190 12.99 6.12 11.23
N ARG A 191 12.14 5.76 10.26
CA ARG A 191 11.30 4.56 10.30
C ARG A 191 11.84 3.42 9.46
N PHE A 192 12.61 3.74 8.41
CA PHE A 192 13.09 2.76 7.43
C PHE A 192 14.60 2.86 7.23
N ASP A 193 15.21 1.72 6.96
CA ASP A 193 16.50 1.64 6.31
C ASP A 193 16.26 1.80 4.81
N ALA A 194 16.97 2.76 4.18
CA ALA A 194 16.75 3.17 2.81
C ALA A 194 17.98 2.87 1.95
N GLU A 195 17.78 2.27 0.78
CA GLU A 195 18.81 1.92 -0.18
C GLU A 195 18.42 2.39 -1.59
N LEU A 196 19.36 3.03 -2.30
CA LEU A 196 19.20 3.34 -3.73
C LEU A 196 19.75 2.18 -4.54
N LEU A 197 18.90 1.58 -5.38
CA LEU A 197 19.25 0.43 -6.19
C LEU A 197 19.18 0.76 -7.70
N PRO A 198 19.89 0.02 -8.54
CA PRO A 198 19.62 0.00 -9.97
C PRO A 198 18.16 -0.41 -10.25
N PRO A 199 17.48 0.19 -11.25
CA PRO A 199 16.05 -0.03 -11.47
C PRO A 199 15.71 -1.47 -11.86
N ASP A 200 16.65 -2.24 -12.39
CA ASP A 200 16.53 -3.63 -12.80
C ASP A 200 16.80 -4.65 -11.67
N ARG A 201 17.31 -4.22 -10.54
CA ARG A 201 17.61 -5.10 -9.41
C ARG A 201 16.34 -5.47 -8.62
N PHE A 202 15.51 -6.30 -9.27
CA PHE A 202 14.24 -6.74 -8.68
C PHE A 202 13.82 -8.11 -9.25
N GLU A 203 13.75 -9.11 -8.38
CA GLU A 203 13.54 -10.51 -8.72
C GLU A 203 12.11 -10.86 -9.16
N TYR A 204 11.15 -9.99 -8.87
CA TYR A 204 9.73 -10.24 -9.16
C TYR A 204 9.27 -9.67 -10.52
N PHE A 205 10.17 -9.09 -11.33
CA PHE A 205 9.77 -8.70 -12.68
C PHE A 205 9.39 -9.92 -13.51
N GLN A 206 8.21 -9.89 -14.12
CA GLN A 206 7.74 -10.96 -15.00
C GLN A 206 8.74 -11.21 -16.14
N GLY A 207 9.15 -12.47 -16.29
CA GLY A 207 10.17 -12.85 -17.27
C GLY A 207 11.58 -12.33 -16.96
N GLY A 208 11.85 -11.85 -15.74
CA GLY A 208 13.17 -11.37 -15.30
C GLY A 208 13.67 -10.12 -16.03
N ARG A 209 12.78 -9.38 -16.69
CA ARG A 209 13.13 -8.19 -17.47
C ARG A 209 12.53 -6.93 -16.87
N LEU A 210 13.35 -5.89 -16.75
CA LEU A 210 12.89 -4.55 -16.40
C LEU A 210 11.87 -4.06 -17.45
N PRO A 211 10.64 -3.71 -17.06
CA PRO A 211 9.67 -3.09 -17.94
C PRO A 211 10.18 -1.79 -18.52
N GLU A 212 9.93 -1.55 -19.82
CA GLU A 212 10.41 -0.36 -20.54
C GLU A 212 10.14 0.97 -19.80
N PRO A 213 8.93 1.19 -19.20
CA PRO A 213 8.64 2.43 -18.47
C PRO A 213 9.48 2.66 -17.23
N LEU A 214 10.20 1.64 -16.73
CA LEU A 214 11.04 1.72 -15.54
C LEU A 214 12.52 1.90 -15.82
N LYS A 215 12.97 1.84 -17.07
CA LYS A 215 14.39 1.99 -17.44
C LYS A 215 14.98 3.33 -16.98
N GLU A 216 14.22 4.41 -17.15
CA GLU A 216 14.63 5.77 -16.77
C GLU A 216 14.08 6.15 -15.40
N THR A 217 14.31 5.29 -14.39
CA THR A 217 13.87 5.52 -13.01
C THR A 217 15.01 5.36 -12.01
N TYR A 218 14.82 5.92 -10.83
CA TYR A 218 15.52 5.54 -9.61
C TYR A 218 14.70 4.50 -8.87
N GLN A 219 15.33 3.48 -8.29
CA GLN A 219 14.69 2.51 -7.42
C GLN A 219 15.10 2.79 -5.97
N LEU A 220 14.14 3.08 -5.13
CA LEU A 220 14.30 3.22 -3.69
C LEU A 220 13.78 1.96 -2.99
N ARG A 221 14.63 1.29 -2.23
CA ARG A 221 14.27 0.18 -1.35
C ARG A 221 14.15 0.68 0.07
N LEU A 222 13.09 0.29 0.76
CA LEU A 222 12.81 0.64 2.15
C LEU A 222 12.48 -0.61 2.96
N ILE A 223 13.17 -0.81 4.07
CA ILE A 223 12.92 -1.89 5.02
C ILE A 223 12.58 -1.25 6.37
N PRO A 224 11.45 -1.60 7.01
CA PRO A 224 11.12 -1.10 8.34
C PRO A 224 12.24 -1.41 9.34
N LYS A 225 12.62 -0.45 10.15
CA LYS A 225 13.60 -0.67 11.21
C LYS A 225 13.04 -1.59 12.28
N ALA A 226 13.91 -2.38 12.89
CA ALA A 226 13.54 -3.31 13.96
C ALA A 226 12.81 -2.61 15.11
N GLY A 227 11.74 -3.24 15.60
CA GLY A 227 10.94 -2.72 16.72
C GLY A 227 9.95 -1.61 16.38
N ARG A 228 9.81 -1.25 15.11
CA ARG A 228 8.80 -0.30 14.64
C ARG A 228 7.49 -1.01 14.26
N ASP A 229 6.37 -0.34 14.49
CA ASP A 229 5.04 -0.91 14.19
C ASP A 229 4.79 -1.13 12.69
N GLU A 230 5.47 -0.38 11.84
CA GLU A 230 5.42 -0.58 10.39
C GLU A 230 5.79 -2.01 9.97
N GLY A 231 6.76 -2.62 10.65
CA GLY A 231 7.18 -4.00 10.39
C GLY A 231 6.11 -5.06 10.63
N ARG A 232 5.00 -4.71 11.30
CA ARG A 232 3.85 -5.62 11.46
C ARG A 232 2.99 -5.71 10.22
N ARG A 233 3.04 -4.72 9.33
CA ARG A 233 2.20 -4.62 8.13
C ARG A 233 3.01 -4.59 6.84
N LEU A 234 4.29 -4.27 6.93
CA LEU A 234 5.16 -4.08 5.79
C LEU A 234 6.50 -4.76 6.06
N ALA A 235 6.88 -5.73 5.23
CA ALA A 235 8.19 -6.36 5.29
C ALA A 235 9.21 -5.59 4.46
N GLU A 236 8.82 -5.13 3.27
CA GLU A 236 9.66 -4.37 2.36
C GLU A 236 8.80 -3.50 1.43
N ALA A 237 9.31 -2.33 1.06
CA ALA A 237 8.76 -1.53 -0.03
C ALA A 237 9.83 -1.21 -1.07
N ARG A 238 9.46 -1.22 -2.34
CA ARG A 238 10.28 -0.75 -3.47
C ARG A 238 9.50 0.23 -4.30
N LEU A 239 10.15 1.35 -4.63
CA LEU A 239 9.52 2.50 -5.26
C LEU A 239 10.37 2.94 -6.45
N TRP A 240 9.74 3.10 -7.60
CA TRP A 240 10.41 3.58 -8.81
C TRP A 240 9.92 4.97 -9.14
N TYR A 241 10.86 5.92 -9.21
CA TYR A 241 10.62 7.31 -9.54
C TYR A 241 11.29 7.67 -10.85
N ARG A 242 10.57 8.29 -11.77
CA ARG A 242 11.12 8.72 -13.05
C ARG A 242 12.20 9.78 -12.84
N LYS A 243 13.36 9.62 -13.52
CA LYS A 243 14.51 10.51 -13.36
C LYS A 243 14.22 11.96 -13.75
N SER A 244 13.38 12.18 -14.77
CA SER A 244 13.13 13.50 -15.33
C SER A 244 12.29 14.43 -14.45
N ASP A 245 11.41 13.90 -13.59
CA ASP A 245 10.44 14.68 -12.82
C ASP A 245 10.14 14.13 -11.41
N LEU A 246 10.77 13.02 -11.05
CA LEU A 246 10.62 12.33 -9.77
C LEU A 246 9.18 11.89 -9.46
N LEU A 247 8.34 11.78 -10.48
CA LEU A 247 7.00 11.23 -10.30
C LEU A 247 7.07 9.70 -10.15
N PRO A 248 6.26 9.10 -9.27
CA PRO A 248 6.25 7.66 -9.05
C PRO A 248 5.75 6.93 -10.30
N ARG A 249 6.38 5.81 -10.65
CA ARG A 249 6.00 4.93 -11.77
C ARG A 249 5.49 3.60 -11.30
N MET A 250 6.12 3.07 -10.26
CA MET A 250 5.76 1.81 -9.66
C MET A 250 6.01 1.88 -8.16
N ALA A 251 5.13 1.27 -7.40
CA ALA A 251 5.35 0.90 -6.02
C ALA A 251 5.08 -0.60 -5.87
N TRP A 252 5.95 -1.26 -5.15
CA TRP A 252 5.80 -2.66 -4.76
C TRP A 252 5.98 -2.77 -3.25
N THR A 253 5.14 -3.56 -2.61
CA THR A 253 5.22 -3.83 -1.17
C THR A 253 5.02 -5.30 -0.90
N SER A 254 5.74 -5.84 0.09
CA SER A 254 5.47 -7.15 0.65
C SER A 254 5.04 -7.03 2.11
N GLU A 255 4.16 -7.91 2.51
CA GLU A 255 3.66 -8.06 3.87
C GLU A 255 4.39 -9.21 4.57
N PRO A 256 4.43 -9.28 5.91
CA PRO A 256 5.14 -10.35 6.63
C PRO A 256 4.60 -11.77 6.37
N ASP A 257 3.33 -11.89 5.94
CA ASP A 257 2.70 -13.16 5.56
C ASP A 257 3.04 -13.61 4.13
N GLY A 258 3.81 -12.83 3.38
CA GLY A 258 4.20 -13.10 2.01
C GLY A 258 3.27 -12.51 0.95
N SER A 259 2.15 -11.89 1.34
CA SER A 259 1.29 -11.15 0.42
C SER A 259 2.02 -9.93 -0.16
N ARG A 260 1.72 -9.57 -1.41
CA ARG A 260 2.40 -8.50 -2.12
C ARG A 260 1.42 -7.61 -2.86
N ASN A 261 1.71 -6.32 -2.91
CA ASN A 261 0.97 -5.38 -3.73
C ASN A 261 1.93 -4.70 -4.73
N GLU A 262 1.47 -4.53 -5.95
CA GLU A 262 2.14 -3.82 -7.01
C GLU A 262 1.21 -2.76 -7.57
N TYR A 263 1.70 -1.53 -7.68
CA TYR A 263 0.97 -0.39 -8.21
C TYR A 263 1.77 0.20 -9.38
N TYR A 264 1.17 0.22 -10.54
CA TYR A 264 1.71 0.84 -11.75
C TYR A 264 0.94 2.10 -12.09
N LEU A 265 1.67 3.17 -12.41
CA LEU A 265 1.11 4.49 -12.72
C LEU A 265 1.59 4.99 -14.08
N TRP A 266 0.67 5.48 -14.90
CA TRP A 266 0.97 6.06 -16.21
C TRP A 266 -0.02 7.17 -16.58
N GLY A 267 0.30 7.94 -17.65
CA GLY A 267 -0.56 9.02 -18.11
C GLY A 267 -0.74 10.14 -17.10
N MET A 268 0.33 10.42 -16.33
CA MET A 268 0.27 11.40 -15.25
C MET A 268 0.09 12.81 -15.74
N LYS A 269 -0.80 13.54 -15.06
CA LYS A 269 -1.05 14.96 -15.19
C LYS A 269 -0.92 15.60 -13.82
N THR A 270 -0.17 16.69 -13.73
CA THR A 270 0.14 17.36 -12.47
C THR A 270 -0.39 18.78 -12.47
N ASN A 271 -0.84 19.23 -11.32
CA ASN A 271 -1.27 20.60 -11.08
C ASN A 271 -2.43 21.08 -11.98
N GLU A 272 -3.21 20.12 -12.55
CA GLU A 272 -4.46 20.43 -13.21
C GLU A 272 -5.56 20.70 -12.17
N ALA A 273 -6.50 21.59 -12.50
CA ALA A 273 -7.66 21.86 -11.65
C ALA A 273 -8.54 20.61 -11.52
N LEU A 274 -9.02 20.36 -10.31
CA LEU A 274 -9.99 19.30 -10.04
C LEU A 274 -11.38 19.89 -9.89
N ALA A 275 -12.41 19.12 -10.24
CA ALA A 275 -13.80 19.50 -9.96
C ALA A 275 -14.02 19.52 -8.44
N GLU A 276 -14.84 20.43 -7.95
CA GLU A 276 -15.10 20.63 -6.52
C GLU A 276 -15.61 19.34 -5.84
N GLU A 277 -16.49 18.62 -6.55
CA GLU A 277 -17.11 17.39 -6.09
C GLU A 277 -16.24 16.12 -6.25
N THR A 278 -14.98 16.23 -6.68
CA THR A 278 -14.10 15.08 -6.96
C THR A 278 -14.02 14.10 -5.80
N PHE A 279 -14.06 14.58 -4.57
CA PHE A 279 -13.93 13.75 -3.37
C PHE A 279 -15.27 13.50 -2.65
N ASP A 280 -16.38 14.00 -3.21
CA ASP A 280 -17.69 13.81 -2.64
C ASP A 280 -18.19 12.37 -2.86
N VAL A 281 -18.83 11.83 -1.82
CA VAL A 281 -19.57 10.57 -1.89
C VAL A 281 -21.03 10.86 -1.58
N LYS A 282 -21.88 10.69 -2.59
CA LYS A 282 -23.34 10.94 -2.47
C LYS A 282 -24.09 9.61 -2.66
N PRO A 283 -24.32 8.84 -1.58
CA PRO A 283 -25.11 7.62 -1.65
C PRO A 283 -26.51 7.94 -2.18
N GLN A 284 -26.99 7.15 -3.12
CA GLN A 284 -28.34 7.28 -3.66
C GLN A 284 -29.35 6.56 -2.77
N ALA A 285 -30.64 6.85 -2.94
CA ALA A 285 -31.70 6.15 -2.23
C ALA A 285 -31.61 4.62 -2.48
N GLY A 286 -31.73 3.84 -1.43
CA GLY A 286 -31.63 2.37 -1.49
C GLY A 286 -30.21 1.81 -1.41
N TRP A 287 -29.20 2.68 -1.15
CA TRP A 287 -27.84 2.21 -0.83
C TRP A 287 -27.69 1.90 0.66
N THR A 288 -26.91 0.87 0.96
CA THR A 288 -26.51 0.56 2.33
C THR A 288 -25.28 1.38 2.68
N VAL A 289 -25.33 2.10 3.82
CA VAL A 289 -24.19 2.87 4.33
C VAL A 289 -23.80 2.33 5.69
N GLN A 290 -22.58 1.85 5.80
CA GLN A 290 -21.96 1.46 7.06
C GLN A 290 -20.92 2.53 7.45
N VAL A 291 -20.92 2.90 8.74
CA VAL A 291 -19.98 3.89 9.28
C VAL A 291 -19.31 3.29 10.52
N ASP A 292 -17.97 3.15 10.44
CA ASP A 292 -17.15 2.71 11.56
C ASP A 292 -16.33 3.89 12.06
N THR A 293 -16.61 4.33 13.26
CA THR A 293 -15.83 5.38 13.94
C THR A 293 -14.52 4.83 14.49
N TYR A 294 -13.53 5.71 14.63
CA TYR A 294 -12.24 5.35 15.20
C TYR A 294 -12.41 4.75 16.61
N LYS A 295 -11.85 3.57 16.79
CA LYS A 295 -11.72 2.93 18.11
C LYS A 295 -10.24 2.94 18.45
N ALA A 296 -9.84 3.71 19.47
CA ALA A 296 -8.49 3.59 19.99
C ALA A 296 -8.26 2.14 20.41
N ASP A 297 -7.16 1.55 19.96
CA ASP A 297 -6.76 0.22 20.42
C ASP A 297 -6.68 0.29 21.95
N LYS A 298 -7.54 -0.45 22.62
CA LYS A 298 -7.47 -0.58 24.09
C LYS A 298 -6.06 -1.12 24.38
N PRO A 299 -5.25 -0.46 25.23
CA PRO A 299 -3.94 -1.00 25.56
C PRO A 299 -4.15 -2.46 25.99
N ALA A 300 -3.35 -3.36 25.45
CA ALA A 300 -3.39 -4.76 25.88
C ALA A 300 -3.32 -4.76 27.41
N GLU A 301 -4.37 -5.23 28.08
CA GLU A 301 -4.37 -5.38 29.53
C GLU A 301 -3.14 -6.21 29.89
N THR A 302 -2.18 -5.57 30.53
CA THR A 302 -1.05 -6.28 31.11
C THR A 302 -1.64 -7.35 32.03
N PRO A 303 -1.40 -8.64 31.77
CA PRO A 303 -1.93 -9.67 32.65
C PRO A 303 -1.47 -9.37 34.08
N ALA A 304 -2.42 -9.30 34.99
CA ALA A 304 -2.13 -9.09 36.38
C ALA A 304 -1.07 -10.11 36.85
N PRO A 305 -0.05 -9.69 37.61
CA PRO A 305 0.94 -10.64 38.12
C PRO A 305 0.20 -11.75 38.87
N ALA A 306 0.50 -12.98 38.48
CA ALA A 306 -0.05 -14.15 39.16
C ALA A 306 0.24 -14.03 40.65
N SER A 307 -0.82 -13.97 41.46
CA SER A 307 -0.72 -13.96 42.92
C SER A 307 -0.06 -15.28 43.34
N ASP A 308 1.17 -15.17 43.81
CA ASP A 308 1.92 -16.26 44.40
C ASP A 308 1.21 -16.66 45.72
N THR A 309 0.37 -17.70 45.64
CA THR A 309 -0.23 -18.37 46.82
C THR A 309 0.64 -19.54 47.20
N SER A 310 1.91 -19.27 47.56
CA SER A 310 2.68 -20.20 48.37
C SER A 310 2.51 -19.78 49.84
N LYS A 311 1.67 -20.47 50.56
CA LYS A 311 1.64 -20.44 52.04
C LYS A 311 1.73 -21.87 52.57
N PRO A 312 2.45 -22.02 53.65
CA PRO A 312 3.11 -23.24 54.16
C PRO A 312 2.16 -24.35 54.58
#